data_fd4431dc332bf05956bd20aa57df5a2b
#
_entry.id   fd4431dc332bf05956bd20aa57df5a2b
#
_cell.length_a   1.000
_cell.length_b   1.000
_cell.length_c   1.000
_cell.angle_alpha   90.00
_cell.angle_beta   90.00
_cell.angle_gamma   90.00
#
_symmetry.space_group_name_H-M   'P 1'
#
loop_
_entity.id
_entity.type
_entity.pdbx_description
1 polymer ?
#
loop_
_entity_poly.entity_id
_entity_poly.type
_entity_poly.pdbx_seq_one_letter_code
_entity_poly.pdbx_strand_id
1 'polypeptide(L)'
;MAQNTLYGLNPSLILELSATPSPASNVLVDIRGLELLREEMIKLDLHVSDSSDPDWHKTLLAAVEKRNFLEKKAKEYEANTNKHIRPICLIQVERTGKDQIGGGKIHSEEVKDHLIKIVGILPEEIAIKTSEKDELKEIDDIGGLMSQDCKIKYIITKQALQEGWDCPFAYVLAILTNPSSKNALTQLVGRILRQPEAKKTGIRELDESYVFTFQQRAF
;
A
#
# COMPACT_ATOMS: atom_id res chain seq x y z
N MET A 1 1.16 23.77 -13.26
CA MET A 1 0.39 24.84 -12.60
C MET A 1 0.99 25.25 -11.25
N ALA A 2 1.30 24.34 -10.32
CA ALA A 2 1.82 24.68 -8.98
C ALA A 2 3.14 25.48 -8.98
N GLN A 3 4.10 25.16 -9.84
CA GLN A 3 5.39 25.86 -9.94
C GLN A 3 5.21 27.34 -10.34
N ASN A 4 4.36 27.62 -11.34
CA ASN A 4 4.11 29.01 -11.78
C ASN A 4 3.45 29.85 -10.67
N THR A 5 2.64 29.26 -9.82
CA THR A 5 2.04 29.93 -8.67
C THR A 5 3.10 30.25 -7.61
N LEU A 6 4.03 29.33 -7.34
CA LEU A 6 5.14 29.56 -6.41
C LEU A 6 6.08 30.69 -6.90
N TYR A 7 6.42 30.70 -8.17
CA TYR A 7 7.25 31.79 -8.76
C TYR A 7 6.52 33.15 -8.72
N GLY A 8 5.20 33.15 -8.83
CA GLY A 8 4.39 34.36 -8.71
C GLY A 8 4.45 35.02 -7.32
N LEU A 9 4.84 34.27 -6.28
CA LEU A 9 5.07 34.80 -4.92
C LEU A 9 6.43 35.46 -4.74
N ASN A 10 7.28 35.46 -5.80
CA ASN A 10 8.63 36.03 -5.81
C ASN A 10 9.50 35.58 -4.61
N PRO A 11 9.62 34.26 -4.35
CA PRO A 11 10.39 33.77 -3.21
C PRO A 11 11.89 33.94 -3.42
N SER A 12 12.62 34.20 -2.34
CA SER A 12 14.09 34.26 -2.37
C SER A 12 14.74 32.89 -2.48
N LEU A 13 14.04 31.83 -2.06
CA LEU A 13 14.49 30.44 -2.11
C LEU A 13 13.27 29.53 -2.17
N ILE A 14 13.33 28.47 -2.97
CA ILE A 14 12.37 27.36 -2.98
C ILE A 14 13.14 26.08 -2.64
N LEU A 15 12.78 25.41 -1.55
CA LEU A 15 13.27 24.07 -1.22
C LEU A 15 12.16 23.06 -1.56
N GLU A 16 12.46 22.16 -2.48
CA GLU A 16 11.58 21.08 -2.88
C GLU A 16 12.04 19.76 -2.25
N LEU A 17 11.12 19.03 -1.58
CA LEU A 17 11.33 17.68 -1.11
C LEU A 17 10.48 16.75 -2.00
N SER A 18 11.13 15.96 -2.82
CA SER A 18 10.46 15.07 -3.79
C SER A 18 11.20 13.77 -3.95
N ALA A 19 10.46 12.66 -4.04
CA ALA A 19 11.01 11.36 -4.44
C ALA A 19 11.25 11.26 -5.96
N THR A 20 10.69 12.20 -6.74
CA THR A 20 10.79 12.26 -8.21
C THR A 20 11.03 13.69 -8.64
N PRO A 21 12.25 14.23 -8.41
CA PRO A 21 12.56 15.61 -8.74
C PRO A 21 12.42 15.87 -10.26
N SER A 22 12.04 17.08 -10.61
CA SER A 22 12.00 17.49 -12.01
C SER A 22 13.42 17.41 -12.63
N PRO A 23 13.56 17.03 -13.90
CA PRO A 23 14.85 17.11 -14.59
C PRO A 23 15.50 18.51 -14.59
N ALA A 24 14.69 19.55 -14.40
CA ALA A 24 15.15 20.93 -14.30
C ALA A 24 15.51 21.36 -12.87
N SER A 25 15.28 20.53 -11.86
CA SER A 25 15.59 20.84 -10.46
C SER A 25 17.08 20.69 -10.17
N ASN A 26 17.62 21.62 -9.39
CA ASN A 26 18.99 21.48 -8.85
C ASN A 26 18.93 20.57 -7.61
N VAL A 27 19.31 19.30 -7.79
CA VAL A 27 19.29 18.31 -6.70
C VAL A 27 20.51 18.52 -5.80
N LEU A 28 20.27 19.02 -4.60
CA LEU A 28 21.33 19.25 -3.61
C LEU A 28 21.65 18.00 -2.79
N VAL A 29 20.64 17.19 -2.51
CA VAL A 29 20.76 15.95 -1.72
C VAL A 29 19.94 14.87 -2.40
N ASP A 30 20.55 13.71 -2.66
CA ASP A 30 19.91 12.50 -3.19
C ASP A 30 20.09 11.37 -2.16
N ILE A 31 18.99 11.02 -1.47
CA ILE A 31 18.97 9.95 -0.47
C ILE A 31 18.58 8.65 -1.17
N ARG A 32 19.51 7.71 -1.26
CA ARG A 32 19.29 6.43 -1.93
C ARG A 32 18.65 5.40 -1.01
N GLY A 33 17.93 4.44 -1.60
CA GLY A 33 17.28 3.36 -0.86
C GLY A 33 18.23 2.56 0.05
N LEU A 34 19.52 2.40 -0.33
CA LEU A 34 20.53 1.75 0.51
C LEU A 34 20.86 2.53 1.78
N GLU A 35 20.78 3.86 1.76
CA GLU A 35 20.98 4.70 2.95
C GLU A 35 19.79 4.53 3.90
N LEU A 36 18.56 4.56 3.36
CA LEU A 36 17.34 4.30 4.14
C LEU A 36 17.33 2.89 4.74
N LEU A 37 17.87 1.90 4.02
CA LEU A 37 18.01 0.54 4.55
C LEU A 37 19.01 0.46 5.70
N ARG A 38 20.14 1.15 5.62
CA ARG A 38 21.16 1.22 6.69
C ARG A 38 20.62 1.88 7.95
N GLU A 39 19.75 2.88 7.77
CA GLU A 39 19.06 3.58 8.86
C GLU A 39 17.79 2.84 9.33
N GLU A 40 17.57 1.62 8.87
CA GLU A 40 16.43 0.76 9.21
C GLU A 40 15.04 1.36 8.91
N MET A 41 14.98 2.37 8.02
CA MET A 41 13.73 3.10 7.72
C MET A 41 12.81 2.35 6.76
N ILE A 42 13.33 1.36 6.04
CA ILE A 42 12.57 0.61 5.03
C ILE A 42 12.69 -0.90 5.18
N LYS A 43 11.60 -1.59 4.84
CA LYS A 43 11.52 -3.05 4.75
C LYS A 43 12.09 -3.51 3.41
N LEU A 44 13.27 -4.07 3.39
CA LEU A 44 13.87 -4.79 2.27
C LEU A 44 14.37 -6.15 2.79
N ASP A 45 14.13 -7.23 2.09
CA ASP A 45 13.90 -7.40 0.66
C ASP A 45 12.43 -7.19 0.24
N LEU A 46 12.25 -6.91 -1.06
CA LEU A 46 10.95 -6.85 -1.71
C LEU A 46 10.72 -8.15 -2.49
N HIS A 47 9.76 -8.95 -2.04
CA HIS A 47 9.37 -10.19 -2.71
C HIS A 47 8.24 -9.92 -3.70
N VAL A 48 8.46 -10.22 -4.97
CA VAL A 48 7.47 -10.06 -6.03
C VAL A 48 7.06 -11.43 -6.54
N SER A 49 5.78 -11.77 -6.40
CA SER A 49 5.16 -12.97 -6.94
C SER A 49 4.27 -12.59 -8.11
N ASP A 50 4.69 -12.94 -9.32
CA ASP A 50 3.93 -12.72 -10.56
C ASP A 50 3.29 -14.04 -11.00
N SER A 51 1.96 -14.09 -11.00
CA SER A 51 1.21 -15.27 -11.43
C SER A 51 0.97 -15.23 -12.93
N SER A 52 1.29 -16.33 -13.62
CA SER A 52 0.91 -16.54 -15.02
C SER A 52 -0.58 -16.89 -15.20
N ASP A 53 -1.28 -17.21 -14.12
CA ASP A 53 -2.72 -17.48 -14.14
C ASP A 53 -3.48 -16.15 -14.18
N PRO A 54 -4.38 -15.94 -15.15
CA PRO A 54 -5.15 -14.71 -15.30
C PRO A 54 -6.26 -14.56 -14.24
N ASP A 55 -6.46 -15.56 -13.38
CA ASP A 55 -7.47 -15.52 -12.32
C ASP A 55 -6.99 -14.68 -11.14
N TRP A 56 -7.50 -13.47 -11.03
CA TRP A 56 -7.17 -12.54 -9.95
C TRP A 56 -7.56 -13.06 -8.55
N HIS A 57 -8.51 -13.98 -8.44
CA HIS A 57 -8.91 -14.57 -7.16
C HIS A 57 -7.75 -15.35 -6.53
N LYS A 58 -6.97 -16.07 -7.33
CA LYS A 58 -5.79 -16.81 -6.86
C LYS A 58 -4.71 -15.86 -6.35
N THR A 59 -4.47 -14.76 -7.07
CA THR A 59 -3.51 -13.72 -6.65
C THR A 59 -3.95 -13.06 -5.34
N LEU A 60 -5.24 -12.75 -5.23
CA LEU A 60 -5.81 -12.19 -3.99
C LEU A 60 -5.69 -13.17 -2.83
N LEU A 61 -6.01 -14.45 -3.05
CA LEU A 61 -5.91 -15.48 -2.01
C LEU A 61 -4.47 -15.64 -1.52
N ALA A 62 -3.48 -15.68 -2.41
CA ALA A 62 -2.06 -15.75 -2.05
C ALA A 62 -1.62 -14.54 -1.20
N ALA A 63 -2.12 -13.34 -1.52
CA ALA A 63 -1.86 -12.14 -0.72
C ALA A 63 -2.50 -12.22 0.69
N VAL A 64 -3.73 -12.74 0.77
CA VAL A 64 -4.43 -12.99 2.05
C VAL A 64 -3.67 -14.00 2.90
N GLU A 65 -3.24 -15.11 2.34
CA GLU A 65 -2.45 -16.15 3.03
C GLU A 65 -1.14 -15.58 3.57
N LYS A 66 -0.42 -14.81 2.75
CA LYS A 66 0.81 -14.12 3.18
C LYS A 66 0.53 -13.16 4.34
N ARG A 67 -0.51 -12.33 4.22
CA ARG A 67 -0.90 -11.40 5.29
C ARG A 67 -1.21 -12.15 6.59
N ASN A 68 -1.95 -13.26 6.53
CA ASN A 68 -2.29 -14.06 7.70
C ASN A 68 -1.06 -14.76 8.31
N PHE A 69 -0.11 -15.16 7.49
CA PHE A 69 1.20 -15.65 7.98
C PHE A 69 1.96 -14.57 8.74
N LEU A 70 2.01 -13.34 8.19
CA LEU A 70 2.66 -12.20 8.84
C LEU A 70 1.97 -11.80 10.16
N GLU A 71 0.65 -11.95 10.25
CA GLU A 71 -0.06 -11.70 11.51
C GLU A 71 0.38 -12.65 12.64
N LYS A 72 0.64 -13.91 12.32
CA LYS A 72 1.17 -14.87 13.32
C LYS A 72 2.54 -14.40 13.81
N LYS A 73 3.42 -13.94 12.90
CA LYS A 73 4.73 -13.40 13.23
C LYS A 73 4.65 -12.10 14.04
N ALA A 74 3.70 -11.24 13.71
CA ALA A 74 3.45 -10.01 14.45
C ALA A 74 2.98 -10.27 15.88
N LYS A 75 2.11 -11.27 16.09
CA LYS A 75 1.69 -11.69 17.43
C LYS A 75 2.85 -12.28 18.26
N GLU A 76 3.72 -13.09 17.62
CA GLU A 76 4.95 -13.59 18.26
C GLU A 76 5.86 -12.42 18.69
N TYR A 77 6.01 -11.40 17.82
CA TYR A 77 6.79 -10.21 18.11
C TYR A 77 6.20 -9.39 19.26
N GLU A 78 4.89 -9.15 19.22
CA GLU A 78 4.16 -8.39 20.26
C GLU A 78 4.27 -9.07 21.62
N ALA A 79 4.13 -10.40 21.69
CA ALA A 79 4.28 -11.16 22.93
C ALA A 79 5.70 -11.03 23.55
N ASN A 80 6.74 -10.88 22.72
CA ASN A 80 8.11 -10.79 23.19
C ASN A 80 8.58 -9.35 23.47
N THR A 81 7.96 -8.35 22.83
CA THR A 81 8.45 -6.96 22.85
C THR A 81 7.44 -5.96 23.39
N ASN A 82 6.19 -6.38 23.56
CA ASN A 82 5.04 -5.52 23.86
C ASN A 82 4.81 -4.40 22.83
N LYS A 83 5.29 -4.59 21.58
CA LYS A 83 5.12 -3.66 20.45
C LYS A 83 4.09 -4.22 19.49
N HIS A 84 3.06 -3.43 19.23
CA HIS A 84 1.96 -3.82 18.35
C HIS A 84 2.31 -3.61 16.88
N ILE A 85 2.13 -4.66 16.07
CA ILE A 85 2.16 -4.60 14.60
C ILE A 85 0.95 -5.36 14.08
N ARG A 86 0.15 -4.72 13.24
CA ARG A 86 -0.94 -5.36 12.50
C ARG A 86 -0.67 -5.31 11.01
N PRO A 87 -0.19 -6.41 10.39
CA PRO A 87 0.05 -6.45 8.95
C PRO A 87 -1.20 -6.14 8.14
N ILE A 88 -1.10 -5.15 7.26
CA ILE A 88 -2.17 -4.71 6.38
C ILE A 88 -1.84 -5.13 4.95
N CYS A 89 -2.85 -5.64 4.23
CA CYS A 89 -2.81 -5.89 2.80
C CYS A 89 -3.47 -4.74 2.05
N LEU A 90 -2.70 -4.08 1.19
CA LEU A 90 -3.23 -3.13 0.21
C LEU A 90 -3.65 -3.89 -1.04
N ILE A 91 -4.84 -3.60 -1.56
CA ILE A 91 -5.39 -4.23 -2.75
C ILE A 91 -5.71 -3.15 -3.77
N GLN A 92 -4.92 -3.11 -4.84
CA GLN A 92 -5.14 -2.16 -5.93
C GLN A 92 -6.07 -2.78 -6.98
N VAL A 93 -7.19 -2.10 -7.23
CA VAL A 93 -8.17 -2.45 -8.25
C VAL A 93 -8.25 -1.39 -9.35
N GLU A 94 -8.94 -1.69 -10.45
CA GLU A 94 -9.06 -0.79 -11.59
C GLU A 94 -9.88 0.46 -11.29
N ARG A 95 -9.58 1.53 -12.02
CA ARG A 95 -10.41 2.74 -12.07
C ARG A 95 -11.65 2.44 -12.89
N THR A 96 -12.78 2.30 -12.23
CA THR A 96 -14.07 2.08 -12.88
C THR A 96 -15.06 3.10 -12.36
N GLY A 97 -15.83 3.74 -13.28
CA GLY A 97 -16.98 4.54 -12.93
C GLY A 97 -18.14 3.66 -12.43
N LYS A 98 -19.16 4.28 -11.79
CA LYS A 98 -20.33 3.57 -11.28
C LYS A 98 -21.09 2.75 -12.35
N ASP A 99 -20.97 3.13 -13.62
CA ASP A 99 -21.73 2.56 -14.75
C ASP A 99 -20.98 1.46 -15.52
N GLN A 100 -19.81 1.01 -15.04
CA GLN A 100 -18.96 0.02 -15.76
C GLN A 100 -18.89 -1.34 -15.08
N ILE A 101 -19.92 -1.73 -14.35
CA ILE A 101 -20.03 -3.06 -13.76
C ILE A 101 -20.25 -4.09 -14.88
N GLY A 102 -19.39 -5.10 -14.99
CA GLY A 102 -19.51 -6.18 -15.97
C GLY A 102 -18.62 -6.08 -17.21
N GLY A 103 -17.78 -5.05 -17.33
CA GLY A 103 -16.89 -4.84 -18.49
C GLY A 103 -15.53 -5.57 -18.41
N GLY A 104 -15.41 -6.66 -17.64
CA GLY A 104 -14.15 -7.39 -17.47
C GLY A 104 -13.12 -6.70 -16.57
N LYS A 105 -13.51 -5.60 -15.91
CA LYS A 105 -12.68 -4.85 -14.98
C LYS A 105 -12.99 -5.23 -13.54
N ILE A 106 -11.97 -5.30 -12.70
CA ILE A 106 -12.06 -5.69 -11.30
C ILE A 106 -12.46 -4.50 -10.44
N HIS A 107 -13.62 -4.55 -9.82
CA HIS A 107 -14.20 -3.49 -9.01
C HIS A 107 -13.91 -3.63 -7.51
N SER A 108 -13.85 -2.51 -6.78
CA SER A 108 -13.61 -2.51 -5.34
C SER A 108 -14.67 -3.26 -4.54
N GLU A 109 -15.95 -3.11 -4.91
CA GLU A 109 -17.03 -3.81 -4.22
C GLU A 109 -17.03 -5.32 -4.54
N GLU A 110 -16.67 -5.72 -5.75
CA GLU A 110 -16.52 -7.13 -6.13
C GLU A 110 -15.42 -7.81 -5.29
N VAL A 111 -14.28 -7.14 -5.12
CA VAL A 111 -13.19 -7.64 -4.28
C VAL A 111 -13.61 -7.69 -2.81
N LYS A 112 -14.32 -6.68 -2.30
CA LYS A 112 -14.87 -6.66 -0.93
C LYS A 112 -15.83 -7.82 -0.71
N ASP A 113 -16.76 -8.03 -1.63
CA ASP A 113 -17.72 -9.12 -1.62
C ASP A 113 -17.03 -10.50 -1.63
N HIS A 114 -16.02 -10.67 -2.47
CA HIS A 114 -15.24 -11.91 -2.53
C HIS A 114 -14.51 -12.18 -1.20
N LEU A 115 -13.87 -11.18 -0.61
CA LEU A 115 -13.20 -11.31 0.69
C LEU A 115 -14.18 -11.73 1.79
N ILE A 116 -15.40 -11.16 1.81
CA ILE A 116 -16.40 -11.46 2.83
C ILE A 116 -17.04 -12.83 2.59
N LYS A 117 -17.56 -13.08 1.38
CA LYS A 117 -18.45 -14.22 1.10
C LYS A 117 -17.68 -15.52 0.85
N ILE A 118 -16.49 -15.43 0.25
CA ILE A 118 -15.71 -16.59 -0.19
C ILE A 118 -14.53 -16.84 0.75
N VAL A 119 -13.78 -15.78 1.09
CA VAL A 119 -12.60 -15.93 1.97
C VAL A 119 -12.99 -15.93 3.45
N GLY A 120 -14.14 -15.33 3.81
CA GLY A 120 -14.66 -15.30 5.18
C GLY A 120 -14.04 -14.21 6.06
N ILE A 121 -13.55 -13.13 5.46
CA ILE A 121 -13.03 -11.97 6.19
C ILE A 121 -14.20 -11.15 6.75
N LEU A 122 -14.06 -10.69 7.99
CA LEU A 122 -15.09 -9.87 8.63
C LEU A 122 -15.21 -8.48 7.94
N PRO A 123 -16.43 -7.97 7.73
CA PRO A 123 -16.64 -6.67 7.07
C PRO A 123 -15.88 -5.51 7.73
N GLU A 124 -15.76 -5.50 9.06
CA GLU A 124 -15.04 -4.48 9.83
C GLU A 124 -13.51 -4.56 9.68
N GLU A 125 -12.97 -5.62 9.07
CA GLU A 125 -11.55 -5.76 8.77
C GLU A 125 -11.18 -5.22 7.38
N ILE A 126 -12.17 -4.76 6.58
CA ILE A 126 -12.00 -4.32 5.21
C ILE A 126 -12.45 -2.87 5.08
N ALA A 127 -11.58 -2.02 4.53
CA ALA A 127 -11.92 -0.65 4.17
C ALA A 127 -11.72 -0.39 2.68
N ILE A 128 -12.62 0.39 2.07
CA ILE A 128 -12.47 0.91 0.71
C ILE A 128 -12.02 2.37 0.80
N LYS A 129 -10.92 2.69 0.14
CA LYS A 129 -10.38 4.04 0.00
C LYS A 129 -10.26 4.41 -1.48
N THR A 130 -11.23 5.18 -1.97
CA THR A 130 -11.26 5.70 -3.34
C THR A 130 -11.60 7.19 -3.31
N SER A 131 -11.64 7.85 -4.45
CA SER A 131 -12.11 9.25 -4.55
C SER A 131 -13.59 9.41 -4.19
N GLU A 132 -14.38 8.34 -4.32
CA GLU A 132 -15.85 8.35 -4.13
C GLU A 132 -16.24 7.83 -2.74
N LYS A 133 -15.41 6.99 -2.13
CA LYS A 133 -15.70 6.31 -0.88
C LYS A 133 -14.44 6.27 -0.01
N ASP A 134 -14.54 6.79 1.20
CA ASP A 134 -13.42 6.87 2.15
C ASP A 134 -13.85 6.31 3.51
N GLU A 135 -13.74 4.99 3.65
CA GLU A 135 -14.07 4.28 4.89
C GLU A 135 -12.93 4.38 5.93
N LEU A 136 -11.79 5.00 5.57
CA LEU A 136 -10.70 5.20 6.53
C LEU A 136 -10.87 6.43 7.42
N LYS A 137 -11.74 7.38 7.06
CA LYS A 137 -11.99 8.57 7.87
C LYS A 137 -12.58 8.24 9.25
N GLU A 138 -13.37 7.18 9.33
CA GLU A 138 -14.02 6.76 10.57
C GLU A 138 -13.03 6.22 11.62
N ILE A 139 -11.82 5.85 11.20
CA ILE A 139 -10.78 5.33 12.11
C ILE A 139 -9.85 6.41 12.67
N ASP A 140 -9.94 7.65 12.17
CA ASP A 140 -9.14 8.75 12.70
C ASP A 140 -9.48 9.02 14.17
N ASP A 141 -10.74 8.87 14.55
CA ASP A 141 -11.23 9.06 15.93
C ASP A 141 -10.68 8.02 16.93
N ILE A 142 -10.23 6.86 16.44
CA ILE A 142 -9.63 5.79 17.28
C ILE A 142 -8.10 5.74 17.18
N GLY A 143 -7.45 6.79 16.66
CA GLY A 143 -6.00 6.88 16.54
C GLY A 143 -5.43 6.33 15.22
N GLY A 144 -6.29 6.13 14.22
CA GLY A 144 -5.90 5.76 12.86
C GLY A 144 -5.49 4.30 12.68
N LEU A 145 -4.87 4.02 11.54
CA LEU A 145 -4.49 2.65 11.15
C LEU A 145 -3.45 1.99 12.06
N MET A 146 -2.70 2.74 12.83
CA MET A 146 -1.67 2.19 13.72
C MET A 146 -2.19 1.92 15.14
N SER A 147 -3.42 2.33 15.45
CA SER A 147 -4.05 2.06 16.73
C SER A 147 -4.26 0.57 16.97
N GLN A 148 -4.11 0.12 18.21
CA GLN A 148 -4.45 -1.25 18.63
C GLN A 148 -5.95 -1.53 18.50
N ASP A 149 -6.80 -0.51 18.64
CA ASP A 149 -8.26 -0.63 18.55
C ASP A 149 -8.75 -0.73 17.10
N CYS A 150 -7.91 -0.37 16.12
CA CYS A 150 -8.25 -0.47 14.71
C CYS A 150 -8.28 -1.93 14.25
N LYS A 151 -9.37 -2.34 13.62
CA LYS A 151 -9.55 -3.70 13.11
C LYS A 151 -9.16 -3.88 11.65
N ILE A 152 -8.90 -2.80 10.90
CA ILE A 152 -8.65 -2.86 9.45
C ILE A 152 -7.39 -3.64 9.13
N LYS A 153 -7.54 -4.66 8.30
CA LYS A 153 -6.49 -5.57 7.81
C LYS A 153 -6.32 -5.52 6.29
N TYR A 154 -7.36 -5.08 5.58
CA TYR A 154 -7.41 -5.02 4.12
C TYR A 154 -7.89 -3.64 3.69
N ILE A 155 -7.15 -3.01 2.77
CA ILE A 155 -7.52 -1.70 2.21
C ILE A 155 -7.60 -1.85 0.71
N ILE A 156 -8.80 -1.65 0.15
CA ILE A 156 -9.05 -1.70 -1.29
C ILE A 156 -9.01 -0.29 -1.86
N THR A 157 -8.17 -0.06 -2.88
CA THR A 157 -7.99 1.26 -3.50
C THR A 157 -7.96 1.18 -5.02
N LYS A 158 -8.50 2.20 -5.70
CA LYS A 158 -8.50 2.33 -7.17
C LYS A 158 -7.26 3.04 -7.72
N GLN A 159 -6.55 3.76 -6.88
CA GLN A 159 -5.32 4.51 -7.23
C GLN A 159 -4.25 4.26 -6.18
N ALA A 160 -2.99 4.58 -6.53
CA ALA A 160 -2.01 4.83 -5.48
C ALA A 160 -2.65 5.79 -4.47
N LEU A 161 -2.76 5.35 -3.22
CA LEU A 161 -3.32 6.16 -2.14
C LEU A 161 -2.76 7.57 -2.24
N GLN A 162 -3.63 8.58 -2.12
CA GLN A 162 -3.28 9.99 -2.38
C GLN A 162 -2.03 10.43 -1.61
N GLU A 163 -1.40 11.49 -2.08
CA GLU A 163 -0.29 12.15 -1.38
C GLU A 163 -0.65 12.35 0.10
N GLY A 164 0.30 12.05 0.99
CA GLY A 164 0.11 12.17 2.43
C GLY A 164 -0.38 10.90 3.15
N TRP A 165 -0.83 9.85 2.46
CA TRP A 165 -1.16 8.60 3.12
C TRP A 165 0.10 7.84 3.53
N ASP A 166 0.19 7.51 4.80
CA ASP A 166 1.28 6.76 5.40
C ASP A 166 0.75 5.64 6.30
N CYS A 167 1.24 4.42 6.11
CA CYS A 167 0.94 3.31 6.98
C CYS A 167 2.10 2.31 6.99
N PRO A 168 3.00 2.38 7.98
CA PRO A 168 4.11 1.43 8.11
C PRO A 168 3.65 -0.02 8.34
N PHE A 169 2.39 -0.22 8.72
CA PHE A 169 1.79 -1.57 8.86
C PHE A 169 1.35 -2.19 7.52
N ALA A 170 1.47 -1.48 6.39
CA ALA A 170 1.28 -2.06 5.07
C ALA A 170 2.48 -2.94 4.70
N TYR A 171 2.28 -4.25 4.61
CA TYR A 171 3.30 -5.26 4.31
C TYR A 171 3.07 -5.95 2.98
N VAL A 172 1.82 -6.12 2.61
CA VAL A 172 1.40 -6.88 1.44
C VAL A 172 0.69 -5.95 0.46
N LEU A 173 1.01 -6.07 -0.81
CA LEU A 173 0.37 -5.36 -1.91
C LEU A 173 -0.12 -6.38 -2.94
N ALA A 174 -1.44 -6.46 -3.14
CA ALA A 174 -2.05 -7.19 -4.24
C ALA A 174 -2.42 -6.21 -5.36
N ILE A 175 -1.83 -6.39 -6.54
CA ILE A 175 -2.09 -5.56 -7.72
C ILE A 175 -3.02 -6.34 -8.65
N LEU A 176 -4.32 -6.00 -8.62
CA LEU A 176 -5.36 -6.64 -9.43
C LEU A 176 -5.72 -5.79 -10.66
N THR A 177 -4.76 -5.05 -11.18
CA THR A 177 -4.93 -4.16 -12.34
C THR A 177 -3.64 -4.09 -13.13
N ASN A 178 -3.72 -3.70 -14.40
CA ASN A 178 -2.53 -3.32 -15.15
C ASN A 178 -2.10 -1.91 -14.71
N PRO A 179 -0.93 -1.75 -14.11
CA PRO A 179 -0.47 -0.44 -13.70
C PRO A 179 -0.32 0.48 -14.92
N SER A 180 -1.01 1.60 -14.90
CA SER A 180 -1.05 2.56 -16.03
C SER A 180 0.29 3.27 -16.27
N SER A 181 1.20 3.23 -15.31
CA SER A 181 2.55 3.77 -15.45
C SER A 181 3.52 3.18 -14.44
N LYS A 182 4.79 3.11 -14.84
CA LYS A 182 5.90 2.68 -13.97
C LYS A 182 6.01 3.55 -12.70
N ASN A 183 5.76 4.85 -12.82
CA ASN A 183 5.82 5.79 -11.69
C ASN A 183 4.72 5.50 -10.65
N ALA A 184 3.49 5.20 -11.09
CA ALA A 184 2.39 4.85 -10.20
C ALA A 184 2.70 3.57 -9.41
N LEU A 185 3.28 2.56 -10.06
CA LEU A 185 3.73 1.34 -9.41
C LEU A 185 4.82 1.61 -8.38
N THR A 186 5.84 2.39 -8.74
CA THR A 186 6.94 2.75 -7.83
C THR A 186 6.44 3.47 -6.59
N GLN A 187 5.51 4.41 -6.74
CA GLN A 187 4.90 5.13 -5.61
C GLN A 187 4.09 4.20 -4.70
N LEU A 188 3.35 3.27 -5.27
CA LEU A 188 2.55 2.31 -4.52
C LEU A 188 3.42 1.33 -3.74
N VAL A 189 4.45 0.77 -4.38
CA VAL A 189 5.45 -0.09 -3.74
C VAL A 189 6.18 0.67 -2.64
N GLY A 190 6.59 1.91 -2.88
CA GLY A 190 7.26 2.75 -1.88
C GLY A 190 6.47 2.90 -0.56
N ARG A 191 5.13 2.78 -0.61
CA ARG A 191 4.29 2.87 0.60
C ARG A 191 4.37 1.65 1.50
N ILE A 192 4.54 0.45 0.93
CA ILE A 192 4.68 -0.77 1.73
C ILE A 192 6.10 -0.99 2.24
N LEU A 193 7.07 -0.23 1.73
CA LEU A 193 8.48 -0.35 2.16
C LEU A 193 8.76 0.29 3.52
N ARG A 194 7.88 1.15 4.04
CA ARG A 194 8.14 1.87 5.28
C ARG A 194 8.18 0.93 6.49
N GLN A 195 9.25 1.00 7.27
CA GLN A 195 9.43 0.21 8.48
C GLN A 195 8.66 0.85 9.66
N PRO A 196 7.89 0.07 10.45
CA PRO A 196 7.32 0.57 11.70
C PRO A 196 8.40 1.17 12.61
N GLU A 197 8.13 2.34 13.18
CA GLU A 197 9.05 3.08 14.06
C GLU A 197 10.44 3.36 13.45
N ALA A 198 10.61 3.23 12.12
CA ALA A 198 11.89 3.31 11.42
C ALA A 198 12.97 2.42 12.09
N LYS A 199 12.57 1.20 12.49
CA LYS A 199 13.45 0.24 13.18
C LYS A 199 13.09 -1.20 12.82
N LYS A 200 14.11 -2.01 12.57
CA LYS A 200 13.92 -3.44 12.31
C LYS A 200 13.34 -4.16 13.52
N THR A 201 12.45 -5.11 13.25
CA THR A 201 11.85 -5.98 14.26
C THR A 201 12.81 -7.08 14.72
N GLY A 202 13.76 -7.46 13.88
CA GLY A 202 14.61 -8.63 14.04
C GLY A 202 13.94 -9.94 13.62
N ILE A 203 12.68 -9.87 13.17
CA ILE A 203 11.97 -10.98 12.54
C ILE A 203 11.99 -10.73 11.04
N ARG A 204 12.70 -11.58 10.31
CA ARG A 204 12.98 -11.40 8.89
C ARG A 204 11.70 -11.08 8.08
N GLU A 205 10.65 -11.84 8.30
CA GLU A 205 9.39 -11.69 7.55
C GLU A 205 8.66 -10.37 7.83
N LEU A 206 8.89 -9.76 9.00
CA LEU A 206 8.37 -8.43 9.36
C LEU A 206 9.31 -7.28 8.95
N ASP A 207 10.50 -7.59 8.49
CA ASP A 207 11.46 -6.62 7.96
C ASP A 207 11.52 -6.63 6.42
N GLU A 208 10.60 -7.38 5.78
CA GLU A 208 10.45 -7.55 4.33
C GLU A 208 9.06 -7.11 3.84
N SER A 209 8.93 -6.86 2.53
CA SER A 209 7.67 -6.48 1.88
C SER A 209 7.30 -7.44 0.75
N TYR A 210 6.00 -7.57 0.47
CA TYR A 210 5.48 -8.59 -0.44
C TYR A 210 4.50 -8.01 -1.45
N VAL A 211 4.76 -8.24 -2.73
CA VAL A 211 3.90 -7.82 -3.85
C VAL A 211 3.39 -9.05 -4.59
N PHE A 212 2.11 -9.10 -4.82
CA PHE A 212 1.43 -10.12 -5.61
C PHE A 212 0.79 -9.46 -6.82
N THR A 213 1.09 -9.98 -8.01
CA THR A 213 0.56 -9.50 -9.28
C THR A 213 0.24 -10.69 -10.18
N PHE A 214 -0.50 -10.46 -11.26
CA PHE A 214 -0.82 -11.47 -12.27
C PHE A 214 -0.82 -10.87 -13.66
N GLN A 215 -0.59 -11.71 -14.66
CA GLN A 215 -0.62 -11.28 -16.04
C GLN A 215 -2.07 -11.24 -16.54
N GLN A 216 -2.62 -10.05 -16.67
CA GLN A 216 -3.89 -9.87 -17.39
C GLN A 216 -3.65 -10.18 -18.87
N ARG A 217 -4.32 -11.21 -19.43
CA ARG A 217 -4.33 -11.40 -20.88
C ARG A 217 -5.06 -10.22 -21.50
N ALA A 218 -4.36 -9.47 -22.35
CA ALA A 218 -5.02 -8.52 -23.25
C ALA A 218 -5.92 -9.34 -24.18
N PHE A 219 -7.24 -9.15 -24.05
CA PHE A 219 -8.20 -9.67 -25.03
C PHE A 219 -8.25 -8.74 -26.23
#